data_8858afe5d4b7af1887835da86c67eff6
#
_entry.id   8858afe5d4b7af1887835da86c67eff6
#
_cell.length_a   1.000
_cell.length_b   1.000
_cell.length_c   1.000
_cell.angle_alpha   90.00
_cell.angle_beta   90.00
_cell.angle_gamma   90.00
#
_symmetry.space_group_name_H-M   'P 1'
#
loop_
_entity.id
_entity.type
_entity.pdbx_description
1 polymer ?
#
loop_
_entity_poly.entity_id
_entity_poly.type
_entity_poly.pdbx_seq_one_letter_code
_entity_poly.pdbx_strand_id
1 'polypeptide(L)'
;MSDLIIIGVDHGYAAMKTAHFSFPTGLVEYEHEPYTQKDVLEYGGKYYVVGSARQPLQRDKTRTEDYYLLTLAAIAKELDYRGMERTAEVLLAAGLPLTSFGRDKKKFRAYLLRDGKPVPFRYEGRDYTVTVRDVKLFPQGYSALALYPEYLKDEPSVLLVDIGGWTVDLMRLDNAVPNAATCRSLELGVIRCMDEILEQVRRNTGLSITETQVERILQGKPGSMPAEVVSLIEKQGRIYVEKILSAITEAGFDLRAVPSVFMGGGAA
;
A
#
# COMPACT_ATOMS: atom_id res chain seq x y z
N MET A 1 29.92 -16.59 -1.43
CA MET A 1 28.46 -16.75 -1.30
C MET A 1 27.91 -15.35 -1.29
N SER A 2 27.12 -14.96 -2.29
CA SER A 2 26.43 -13.68 -2.25
C SER A 2 25.44 -13.75 -1.07
N ASP A 3 25.50 -12.78 -0.15
CA ASP A 3 24.56 -12.71 0.96
C ASP A 3 23.14 -12.55 0.40
N LEU A 4 22.23 -13.38 0.85
CA LEU A 4 20.83 -13.34 0.44
C LEU A 4 20.19 -12.04 0.97
N ILE A 5 19.80 -11.17 0.07
CA ILE A 5 19.24 -9.85 0.40
C ILE A 5 17.74 -9.99 0.68
N ILE A 6 17.30 -9.60 1.87
CA ILE A 6 15.88 -9.58 2.22
C ILE A 6 15.30 -8.21 1.87
N ILE A 7 14.23 -8.19 1.07
CA ILE A 7 13.49 -6.98 0.70
C ILE A 7 12.02 -7.17 1.06
N GLY A 8 11.51 -6.31 1.95
CA GLY A 8 10.10 -6.22 2.28
C GLY A 8 9.37 -5.32 1.29
N VAL A 9 8.25 -5.80 0.73
CA VAL A 9 7.40 -5.03 -0.19
C VAL A 9 5.94 -5.15 0.23
N ASP A 10 5.34 -4.04 0.64
CA ASP A 10 3.91 -3.93 0.84
C ASP A 10 3.23 -3.48 -0.46
N HIS A 11 2.42 -4.38 -1.02
CA HIS A 11 1.70 -4.18 -2.28
C HIS A 11 0.34 -3.52 -2.01
N GLY A 12 0.34 -2.26 -1.56
CA GLY A 12 -0.89 -1.51 -1.31
C GLY A 12 -1.65 -1.15 -2.59
N TYR A 13 -2.93 -0.82 -2.46
CA TYR A 13 -3.73 -0.30 -3.58
C TYR A 13 -3.42 1.17 -3.91
N ALA A 14 -3.08 1.98 -2.92
CA ALA A 14 -2.71 3.38 -3.10
C ALA A 14 -1.21 3.55 -3.32
N ALA A 15 -0.39 2.83 -2.58
CA ALA A 15 1.07 2.95 -2.65
C ALA A 15 1.75 1.61 -2.46
N MET A 16 2.83 1.40 -3.20
CA MET A 16 3.86 0.42 -2.93
C MET A 16 4.76 0.95 -1.83
N LYS A 17 5.09 0.11 -0.84
CA LYS A 17 5.96 0.51 0.27
C LYS A 17 7.06 -0.51 0.48
N THR A 18 8.25 -0.02 0.79
CA THR A 18 9.39 -0.82 1.24
C THR A 18 9.91 -0.27 2.56
N ALA A 19 11.04 -0.75 3.05
CA ALA A 19 11.65 -0.23 4.28
C ALA A 19 12.04 1.25 4.16
N HIS A 20 12.44 1.72 2.95
CA HIS A 20 12.98 3.06 2.75
C HIS A 20 12.17 3.90 1.77
N PHE A 21 11.23 3.31 1.01
CA PHE A 21 10.48 4.00 -0.03
C PHE A 21 8.98 3.80 0.10
N SER A 22 8.25 4.84 -0.29
CA SER A 22 6.83 4.78 -0.58
C SER A 22 6.58 5.52 -1.89
N PHE A 23 5.89 4.88 -2.83
CA PHE A 23 5.54 5.50 -4.12
C PHE A 23 4.14 5.04 -4.57
N PRO A 24 3.41 5.85 -5.35
CA PRO A 24 2.05 5.50 -5.78
C PRO A 24 2.01 4.17 -6.53
N THR A 25 0.97 3.37 -6.28
CA THR A 25 0.69 2.15 -7.04
C THR A 25 0.11 2.55 -8.39
N GLY A 26 1.00 2.91 -9.30
CA GLY A 26 0.66 3.38 -10.62
C GLY A 26 1.75 3.05 -11.64
N LEU A 27 1.33 2.76 -12.85
CA LEU A 27 2.20 2.36 -13.95
C LEU A 27 1.62 2.85 -15.27
N VAL A 28 2.43 3.56 -16.07
CA VAL A 28 2.05 3.96 -17.43
C VAL A 28 3.04 3.35 -18.41
N GLU A 29 2.53 2.55 -19.35
CA GLU A 29 3.31 1.92 -20.41
C GLU A 29 3.56 2.88 -21.57
N TYR A 30 4.78 2.86 -22.11
CA TYR A 30 5.20 3.59 -23.31
C TYR A 30 5.87 2.65 -24.28
N GLU A 31 5.60 2.80 -25.57
CA GLU A 31 6.25 2.06 -26.65
C GLU A 31 7.67 2.58 -26.95
N HIS A 32 7.96 3.83 -26.61
CA HIS A 32 9.23 4.50 -26.82
C HIS A 32 9.76 5.08 -25.53
N GLU A 33 11.08 5.26 -25.46
CA GLU A 33 11.73 5.87 -24.28
C GLU A 33 11.13 7.23 -23.94
N PRO A 34 10.63 7.41 -22.70
CA PRO A 34 10.09 8.69 -22.28
C PRO A 34 11.19 9.74 -22.11
N TYR A 35 10.85 11.03 -22.20
CA TYR A 35 11.80 12.13 -22.10
C TYR A 35 12.51 12.24 -20.73
N THR A 36 11.95 11.62 -19.69
CA THR A 36 12.54 11.54 -18.34
C THR A 36 13.08 10.15 -18.08
N GLN A 37 14.20 10.03 -17.38
CA GLN A 37 14.71 8.75 -16.90
C GLN A 37 14.28 8.42 -15.47
N LYS A 38 13.78 9.42 -14.75
CA LYS A 38 13.36 9.24 -13.36
C LYS A 38 12.14 8.32 -13.28
N ASP A 39 12.22 7.34 -12.39
CA ASP A 39 11.18 6.34 -12.16
C ASP A 39 10.79 5.52 -13.40
N VAL A 40 11.68 5.42 -14.40
CA VAL A 40 11.47 4.62 -15.62
C VAL A 40 12.02 3.23 -15.43
N LEU A 41 11.15 2.24 -15.59
CA LEU A 41 11.48 0.81 -15.69
C LEU A 41 11.43 0.39 -17.16
N GLU A 42 12.49 -0.24 -17.68
CA GLU A 42 12.51 -0.91 -18.96
C GLU A 42 12.49 -2.43 -18.73
N TYR A 43 11.48 -3.08 -19.28
CA TYR A 43 11.29 -4.52 -19.15
C TYR A 43 10.58 -5.10 -20.38
N GLY A 44 11.12 -6.20 -20.92
CA GLY A 44 10.53 -6.88 -22.08
C GLY A 44 10.47 -6.02 -23.34
N GLY A 45 11.39 -5.05 -23.51
CA GLY A 45 11.42 -4.14 -24.66
C GLY A 45 10.39 -3.00 -24.61
N LYS A 46 9.77 -2.76 -23.45
CA LYS A 46 8.82 -1.68 -23.19
C LYS A 46 9.31 -0.80 -22.04
N TYR A 47 8.81 0.41 -22.01
CA TYR A 47 9.10 1.38 -20.96
C TYR A 47 7.87 1.62 -20.08
N TYR A 48 8.10 1.73 -18.79
CA TYR A 48 7.04 1.94 -17.80
C TYR A 48 7.45 3.07 -16.85
N VAL A 49 6.62 4.10 -16.76
CA VAL A 49 6.82 5.17 -15.76
C VAL A 49 6.08 4.76 -14.48
N VAL A 50 6.87 4.51 -13.44
CA VAL A 50 6.40 4.01 -12.13
C VAL A 50 5.90 5.17 -11.27
N GLY A 51 4.79 4.98 -10.56
CA GLY A 51 4.25 5.99 -9.65
C GLY A 51 3.55 7.17 -10.33
N SER A 52 3.30 7.10 -11.64
CA SER A 52 2.80 8.24 -12.44
C SER A 52 1.28 8.34 -12.55
N ALA A 53 0.56 7.23 -12.39
CA ALA A 53 -0.90 7.21 -12.48
C ALA A 53 -1.46 6.20 -11.48
N ARG A 54 -2.67 6.47 -10.97
CA ARG A 54 -3.38 5.51 -10.14
C ARG A 54 -3.86 4.34 -11.00
N GLN A 55 -3.52 3.12 -10.59
CA GLN A 55 -4.07 1.92 -11.23
C GLN A 55 -5.56 1.75 -10.90
N PRO A 56 -6.36 1.25 -11.84
CA PRO A 56 -7.70 0.77 -11.53
C PRO A 56 -7.62 -0.32 -10.45
N LEU A 57 -8.63 -0.36 -9.57
CA LEU A 57 -8.67 -1.37 -8.52
C LEU A 57 -8.61 -2.78 -9.11
N GLN A 58 -7.59 -3.51 -8.74
CA GLN A 58 -7.43 -4.94 -9.06
C GLN A 58 -7.54 -5.76 -7.79
N ARG A 59 -8.70 -6.39 -7.56
CA ARG A 59 -8.88 -7.31 -6.42
C ARG A 59 -7.91 -8.49 -6.50
N ASP A 60 -7.58 -8.95 -7.70
CA ASP A 60 -6.56 -9.97 -7.95
C ASP A 60 -5.29 -9.30 -8.48
N LYS A 61 -4.30 -9.14 -7.62
CA LYS A 61 -3.00 -8.50 -7.92
C LYS A 61 -2.15 -9.27 -8.93
N THR A 62 -2.56 -10.48 -9.30
CA THR A 62 -1.83 -11.33 -10.27
C THR A 62 -2.48 -11.35 -11.64
N ARG A 63 -3.51 -10.51 -11.86
CA ARG A 63 -4.26 -10.49 -13.12
C ARG A 63 -3.45 -9.89 -14.27
N THR A 64 -2.63 -8.88 -13.97
CA THR A 64 -1.74 -8.19 -14.91
C THR A 64 -0.31 -8.29 -14.42
N GLU A 65 0.65 -7.82 -15.21
CA GLU A 65 2.06 -7.73 -14.83
C GLU A 65 2.35 -6.54 -13.91
N ASP A 66 1.41 -5.63 -13.68
CA ASP A 66 1.64 -4.33 -13.06
C ASP A 66 2.30 -4.45 -11.68
N TYR A 67 1.74 -5.28 -10.78
CA TYR A 67 2.33 -5.47 -9.45
C TYR A 67 3.70 -6.13 -9.50
N TYR A 68 3.98 -6.94 -10.52
CA TYR A 68 5.30 -7.51 -10.71
C TYR A 68 6.30 -6.44 -11.16
N LEU A 69 5.94 -5.60 -12.12
CA LEU A 69 6.77 -4.49 -12.59
C LEU A 69 7.04 -3.47 -11.48
N LEU A 70 6.02 -3.14 -10.69
CA LEU A 70 6.16 -2.30 -9.49
C LEU A 70 7.10 -2.94 -8.46
N THR A 71 7.10 -4.28 -8.35
CA THR A 71 8.03 -5.01 -7.47
C THR A 71 9.47 -4.93 -7.97
N LEU A 72 9.71 -5.03 -9.28
CA LEU A 72 11.05 -4.84 -9.85
C LEU A 72 11.59 -3.43 -9.55
N ALA A 73 10.77 -2.40 -9.72
CA ALA A 73 11.13 -1.03 -9.36
C ALA A 73 11.42 -0.88 -7.86
N ALA A 74 10.60 -1.50 -6.99
CA ALA A 74 10.81 -1.49 -5.54
C ALA A 74 12.15 -2.16 -5.16
N ILE A 75 12.48 -3.28 -5.79
CA ILE A 75 13.76 -3.98 -5.60
C ILE A 75 14.92 -3.09 -6.04
N ALA A 76 14.85 -2.48 -7.23
CA ALA A 76 15.90 -1.60 -7.74
C ALA A 76 16.16 -0.42 -6.81
N LYS A 77 15.09 0.26 -6.33
CA LYS A 77 15.20 1.35 -5.35
C LYS A 77 15.89 0.90 -4.06
N GLU A 78 15.53 -0.27 -3.51
CA GLU A 78 16.12 -0.81 -2.30
C GLU A 78 17.60 -1.20 -2.49
N LEU A 79 17.95 -1.84 -3.59
CA LEU A 79 19.34 -2.20 -3.89
C LEU A 79 20.24 -0.96 -4.01
N ASP A 80 19.79 0.04 -4.76
CA ASP A 80 20.55 1.30 -4.92
C ASP A 80 20.69 2.06 -3.59
N TYR A 81 19.61 2.18 -2.82
CA TYR A 81 19.64 2.85 -1.52
C TYR A 81 20.62 2.19 -0.54
N ARG A 82 20.66 0.86 -0.55
CA ARG A 82 21.55 0.08 0.34
C ARG A 82 22.97 -0.04 -0.23
N GLY A 83 23.28 0.50 -1.42
CA GLY A 83 24.58 0.34 -2.08
C GLY A 83 24.92 -1.10 -2.44
N MET A 84 23.89 -1.94 -2.72
CA MET A 84 24.06 -3.33 -3.05
C MET A 84 24.35 -3.53 -4.55
N GLU A 85 24.91 -4.69 -4.90
CA GLU A 85 25.12 -5.08 -6.27
C GLU A 85 23.81 -5.18 -7.05
N ARG A 86 23.79 -4.76 -8.33
CA ARG A 86 22.62 -4.81 -9.20
C ARG A 86 22.36 -6.19 -9.79
N THR A 87 23.35 -7.09 -9.73
CA THR A 87 23.15 -8.52 -9.95
C THR A 87 23.02 -9.17 -8.58
N ALA A 88 21.79 -9.50 -8.19
CA ALA A 88 21.48 -9.87 -6.83
C ALA A 88 20.49 -11.02 -6.70
N GLU A 89 20.66 -11.81 -5.64
CA GLU A 89 19.70 -12.81 -5.20
C GLU A 89 18.88 -12.23 -4.03
N VAL A 90 17.55 -12.23 -4.16
CA VAL A 90 16.68 -11.62 -3.18
C VAL A 90 15.67 -12.62 -2.62
N LEU A 91 15.37 -12.48 -1.33
CA LEU A 91 14.20 -13.05 -0.67
C LEU A 91 13.18 -11.93 -0.51
N LEU A 92 11.99 -12.10 -1.08
CA LEU A 92 10.91 -11.14 -0.92
C LEU A 92 10.06 -11.48 0.30
N ALA A 93 9.83 -10.49 1.15
CA ALA A 93 8.80 -10.51 2.19
C ALA A 93 7.63 -9.65 1.73
N ALA A 94 6.48 -10.25 1.38
CA ALA A 94 5.37 -9.54 0.79
C ALA A 94 4.09 -9.67 1.60
N GLY A 95 3.27 -8.60 1.62
CA GLY A 95 2.00 -8.56 2.33
C GLY A 95 0.80 -8.93 1.47
N LEU A 96 -0.14 -9.67 2.05
CA LEU A 96 -1.48 -9.91 1.49
C LEU A 96 -2.56 -9.57 2.52
N PRO A 97 -3.72 -9.04 2.09
CA PRO A 97 -4.85 -8.83 2.99
C PRO A 97 -5.23 -10.14 3.69
N LEU A 98 -5.51 -10.09 4.99
CA LEU A 98 -5.83 -11.28 5.76
C LEU A 98 -7.08 -12.00 5.24
N THR A 99 -8.10 -11.24 4.83
CA THR A 99 -9.36 -11.76 4.29
C THR A 99 -9.19 -12.60 3.01
N SER A 100 -8.13 -12.35 2.24
CA SER A 100 -7.81 -13.08 1.01
C SER A 100 -6.58 -13.99 1.13
N PHE A 101 -5.85 -13.94 2.24
CA PHE A 101 -4.56 -14.60 2.42
C PHE A 101 -4.58 -16.08 2.07
N GLY A 102 -5.55 -16.82 2.62
CA GLY A 102 -5.69 -18.27 2.38
C GLY A 102 -5.89 -18.61 0.91
N ARG A 103 -6.72 -17.81 0.22
CA ARG A 103 -7.09 -18.00 -1.19
C ARG A 103 -5.94 -17.64 -2.13
N ASP A 104 -5.28 -16.49 -1.89
CA ASP A 104 -4.41 -15.85 -2.88
C ASP A 104 -2.92 -16.18 -2.69
N LYS A 105 -2.51 -16.67 -1.50
CA LYS A 105 -1.10 -16.84 -1.14
C LYS A 105 -0.30 -17.70 -2.13
N LYS A 106 -0.84 -18.82 -2.61
CA LYS A 106 -0.12 -19.71 -3.54
C LYS A 106 0.10 -19.03 -4.90
N LYS A 107 -0.96 -18.40 -5.43
CA LYS A 107 -0.93 -17.71 -6.72
C LYS A 107 0.00 -16.50 -6.68
N PHE A 108 -0.10 -15.67 -5.63
CA PHE A 108 0.72 -14.49 -5.48
C PHE A 108 2.20 -14.81 -5.26
N ARG A 109 2.50 -15.88 -4.49
CA ARG A 109 3.87 -16.38 -4.36
C ARG A 109 4.46 -16.79 -5.71
N ALA A 110 3.75 -17.59 -6.50
CA ALA A 110 4.21 -18.03 -7.82
C ALA A 110 4.40 -16.84 -8.78
N TYR A 111 3.48 -15.87 -8.74
CA TYR A 111 3.52 -14.65 -9.54
C TYR A 111 4.79 -13.82 -9.27
N LEU A 112 5.20 -13.65 -8.01
CA LEU A 112 6.41 -12.90 -7.65
C LEU A 112 7.70 -13.71 -7.85
N LEU A 113 7.65 -15.04 -7.68
CA LEU A 113 8.83 -15.90 -7.74
C LEU A 113 9.38 -16.09 -9.16
N ARG A 114 8.53 -16.08 -10.20
CA ARG A 114 8.93 -16.27 -11.60
C ARG A 114 9.86 -17.48 -11.82
N ASP A 115 9.52 -18.61 -11.20
CA ASP A 115 10.28 -19.86 -11.22
C ASP A 115 11.73 -19.73 -10.68
N GLY A 116 12.05 -18.67 -9.98
CA GLY A 116 13.39 -18.41 -9.44
C GLY A 116 14.46 -18.16 -10.52
N LYS A 117 14.06 -17.73 -11.72
CA LYS A 117 14.97 -17.42 -12.82
C LYS A 117 15.52 -15.98 -12.67
N PRO A 118 16.77 -15.74 -13.15
CA PRO A 118 17.29 -14.39 -13.27
C PRO A 118 16.44 -13.55 -14.20
N VAL A 119 16.09 -12.35 -13.78
CA VAL A 119 15.26 -11.40 -14.51
C VAL A 119 16.09 -10.15 -14.82
N PRO A 120 16.46 -9.93 -16.08
CA PRO A 120 17.12 -8.71 -16.51
C PRO A 120 16.08 -7.60 -16.74
N PHE A 121 16.40 -6.40 -16.26
CA PHE A 121 15.63 -5.18 -16.50
C PHE A 121 16.52 -3.94 -16.32
N ARG A 122 16.04 -2.77 -16.75
CA ARG A 122 16.70 -1.49 -16.46
C ARG A 122 15.78 -0.61 -15.63
N TYR A 123 16.37 0.10 -14.68
CA TYR A 123 15.67 1.07 -13.88
C TYR A 123 16.48 2.37 -13.78
N GLU A 124 15.87 3.49 -14.16
CA GLU A 124 16.55 4.79 -14.24
C GLU A 124 17.88 4.74 -15.04
N GLY A 125 17.86 4.05 -16.18
CA GLY A 125 18.99 3.89 -17.09
C GLY A 125 20.08 2.94 -16.60
N ARG A 126 19.89 2.23 -15.47
CA ARG A 126 20.86 1.28 -14.90
C ARG A 126 20.40 -0.15 -15.08
N ASP A 127 21.32 -1.04 -15.43
CA ASP A 127 21.02 -2.46 -15.66
C ASP A 127 20.98 -3.24 -14.34
N TYR A 128 19.97 -4.09 -14.19
CA TYR A 128 19.77 -5.01 -13.07
C TYR A 128 19.57 -6.43 -13.57
N THR A 129 20.02 -7.40 -12.80
CA THR A 129 19.67 -8.81 -12.96
C THR A 129 19.32 -9.37 -11.60
N VAL A 130 18.03 -9.56 -11.34
CA VAL A 130 17.53 -9.99 -10.03
C VAL A 130 16.99 -11.41 -10.11
N THR A 131 17.38 -12.25 -9.15
CA THR A 131 16.82 -13.59 -8.95
C THR A 131 16.05 -13.61 -7.64
N VAL A 132 14.73 -13.76 -7.71
CA VAL A 132 13.91 -13.98 -6.52
C VAL A 132 14.06 -15.45 -6.11
N ARG A 133 14.80 -15.73 -5.04
CA ARG A 133 15.05 -17.08 -4.54
C ARG A 133 13.88 -17.67 -3.78
N ASP A 134 13.19 -16.84 -3.01
CA ASP A 134 11.98 -17.24 -2.30
C ASP A 134 11.08 -16.02 -2.06
N VAL A 135 9.80 -16.28 -1.82
CA VAL A 135 8.79 -15.28 -1.43
C VAL A 135 8.10 -15.75 -0.16
N LYS A 136 8.29 -15.00 0.91
CA LYS A 136 7.57 -15.18 2.17
C LYS A 136 6.39 -14.23 2.23
N LEU A 137 5.21 -14.77 2.46
CA LEU A 137 3.97 -13.99 2.51
C LEU A 137 3.49 -13.84 3.95
N PHE A 138 3.08 -12.64 4.28
CA PHE A 138 2.61 -12.24 5.60
C PHE A 138 1.22 -11.59 5.51
N PRO A 139 0.33 -11.80 6.50
CA PRO A 139 -0.91 -11.04 6.58
C PRO A 139 -0.60 -9.56 6.82
N GLN A 140 -1.14 -8.67 5.96
CA GLN A 140 -1.03 -7.22 6.15
C GLN A 140 -1.66 -6.80 7.48
N GLY A 141 -1.23 -5.67 8.02
CA GLY A 141 -1.65 -5.18 9.33
C GLY A 141 -1.08 -6.00 10.49
N TYR A 142 -1.37 -7.30 10.57
CA TYR A 142 -0.87 -8.16 11.65
C TYR A 142 0.65 -8.19 11.73
N SER A 143 1.34 -8.27 10.60
CA SER A 143 2.81 -8.26 10.55
C SER A 143 3.41 -6.98 11.10
N ALA A 144 2.75 -5.82 10.91
CA ALA A 144 3.17 -4.56 11.49
C ALA A 144 2.92 -4.53 13.01
N LEU A 145 1.76 -5.00 13.46
CA LEU A 145 1.44 -5.07 14.89
C LEU A 145 2.37 -6.04 15.65
N ALA A 146 2.82 -7.11 15.00
CA ALA A 146 3.76 -8.06 15.62
C ALA A 146 5.13 -7.44 15.97
N LEU A 147 5.48 -6.28 15.40
CA LEU A 147 6.68 -5.50 15.78
C LEU A 147 6.48 -4.68 17.06
N TYR A 148 5.27 -4.57 17.56
CA TYR A 148 4.89 -3.80 18.73
C TYR A 148 4.15 -4.69 19.75
N PRO A 149 4.83 -5.69 20.34
CA PRO A 149 4.21 -6.65 21.26
C PRO A 149 3.62 -5.99 22.51
N GLU A 150 4.05 -4.78 22.84
CA GLU A 150 3.52 -3.98 23.95
C GLU A 150 2.03 -3.66 23.82
N TYR A 151 1.51 -3.53 22.59
CA TYR A 151 0.09 -3.31 22.35
C TYR A 151 -0.78 -4.57 22.54
N LEU A 152 -0.14 -5.73 22.62
CA LEU A 152 -0.81 -7.03 22.79
C LEU A 152 -0.63 -7.58 24.20
N LYS A 153 0.32 -7.02 24.97
CA LYS A 153 0.68 -7.52 26.28
C LYS A 153 -0.47 -7.29 27.26
N ASP A 154 -0.79 -8.37 27.98
CA ASP A 154 -1.82 -8.37 29.04
C ASP A 154 -3.25 -8.06 28.58
N GLU A 155 -3.47 -7.97 27.25
CA GLU A 155 -4.80 -7.72 26.69
C GLU A 155 -5.42 -9.03 26.16
N PRO A 156 -6.59 -9.44 26.68
CA PRO A 156 -7.25 -10.66 26.21
C PRO A 156 -7.77 -10.53 24.77
N SER A 157 -8.08 -9.31 24.35
CA SER A 157 -8.50 -9.01 22.99
C SER A 157 -8.04 -7.63 22.56
N VAL A 158 -7.53 -7.51 21.32
CA VAL A 158 -7.14 -6.24 20.68
C VAL A 158 -7.78 -6.19 19.30
N LEU A 159 -8.36 -5.05 18.94
CA LEU A 159 -8.84 -4.81 17.58
C LEU A 159 -7.77 -4.11 16.76
N LEU A 160 -7.40 -4.72 15.65
CA LEU A 160 -6.58 -4.09 14.62
C LEU A 160 -7.49 -3.46 13.56
N VAL A 161 -7.25 -2.17 13.27
CA VAL A 161 -7.93 -1.40 12.23
C VAL A 161 -6.88 -0.88 11.26
N ASP A 162 -6.76 -1.52 10.09
CA ASP A 162 -5.83 -1.12 9.03
C ASP A 162 -6.57 -0.29 7.98
N ILE A 163 -6.33 1.03 7.98
CA ILE A 163 -6.94 1.98 7.03
C ILE A 163 -6.04 2.07 5.80
N GLY A 164 -6.30 1.21 4.83
CA GLY A 164 -5.58 1.14 3.57
C GLY A 164 -6.09 2.12 2.51
N GLY A 165 -5.52 2.02 1.30
CA GLY A 165 -5.94 2.86 0.17
C GLY A 165 -7.37 2.58 -0.29
N TRP A 166 -7.78 1.31 -0.39
CA TRP A 166 -9.12 0.92 -0.84
C TRP A 166 -10.02 0.41 0.27
N THR A 167 -9.46 -0.33 1.23
CA THR A 167 -10.21 -0.98 2.30
C THR A 167 -9.80 -0.46 3.67
N VAL A 168 -10.71 -0.60 4.62
CA VAL A 168 -10.43 -0.64 6.05
C VAL A 168 -10.58 -2.11 6.47
N ASP A 169 -9.47 -2.71 6.84
CA ASP A 169 -9.42 -4.11 7.25
C ASP A 169 -9.45 -4.22 8.77
N LEU A 170 -10.40 -5.00 9.28
CA LEU A 170 -10.65 -5.20 10.70
C LEU A 170 -10.25 -6.63 11.09
N MET A 171 -9.56 -6.76 12.21
CA MET A 171 -9.15 -8.03 12.77
C MET A 171 -9.10 -7.96 14.28
N ARG A 172 -9.82 -8.86 14.97
CA ARG A 172 -9.61 -9.04 16.39
C ARG A 172 -8.53 -10.09 16.63
N LEU A 173 -7.62 -9.78 17.53
CA LEU A 173 -6.67 -10.72 18.07
C LEU A 173 -7.17 -11.15 19.45
N ASP A 174 -7.25 -12.45 19.69
CA ASP A 174 -7.58 -13.00 20.98
C ASP A 174 -6.31 -13.66 21.56
N ASN A 175 -5.83 -13.19 22.71
CA ASN A 175 -4.54 -13.58 23.30
C ASN A 175 -3.38 -13.48 22.28
N ALA A 176 -3.28 -12.34 21.59
CA ALA A 176 -2.30 -12.04 20.55
C ALA A 176 -2.38 -12.91 19.27
N VAL A 177 -3.40 -13.77 19.13
CA VAL A 177 -3.60 -14.62 17.96
C VAL A 177 -4.74 -14.09 17.10
N PRO A 178 -4.53 -13.89 15.78
CA PRO A 178 -5.58 -13.44 14.87
C PRO A 178 -6.80 -14.38 14.85
N ASN A 179 -7.97 -13.83 15.10
CA ASN A 179 -9.22 -14.55 15.01
C ASN A 179 -9.83 -14.40 13.61
N ALA A 180 -9.62 -15.40 12.75
CA ALA A 180 -10.07 -15.35 11.36
C ALA A 180 -11.59 -15.16 11.19
N ALA A 181 -12.39 -15.61 12.13
CA ALA A 181 -13.85 -15.45 12.08
C ALA A 181 -14.30 -14.01 12.24
N THR A 182 -13.47 -13.16 12.84
CA THR A 182 -13.74 -11.73 13.06
C THR A 182 -13.21 -10.81 11.95
N CYS A 183 -12.43 -11.35 11.00
CA CYS A 183 -11.88 -10.54 9.93
C CYS A 183 -12.97 -9.95 9.04
N ARG A 184 -12.91 -8.65 8.80
CA ARG A 184 -13.81 -7.92 7.90
C ARG A 184 -12.97 -6.99 7.03
N SER A 185 -13.46 -6.72 5.83
CA SER A 185 -12.88 -5.75 4.90
C SER A 185 -13.99 -4.82 4.44
N LEU A 186 -13.88 -3.55 4.77
CA LEU A 186 -14.84 -2.51 4.44
C LEU A 186 -14.28 -1.68 3.29
N GLU A 187 -15.06 -1.42 2.23
CA GLU A 187 -14.63 -0.59 1.09
C GLU A 187 -14.72 0.92 1.44
N LEU A 188 -13.96 1.31 2.47
CA LEU A 188 -13.91 2.67 3.03
C LEU A 188 -12.47 3.20 3.14
N GLY A 189 -11.58 2.78 2.23
CA GLY A 189 -10.19 3.23 2.22
C GLY A 189 -10.03 4.70 1.80
N VAL A 190 -8.82 5.22 1.98
CA VAL A 190 -8.47 6.65 1.78
C VAL A 190 -8.77 7.16 0.37
N ILE A 191 -8.61 6.31 -0.65
CA ILE A 191 -8.90 6.69 -2.05
C ILE A 191 -10.34 7.19 -2.19
N ARG A 192 -11.29 6.47 -1.58
CA ARG A 192 -12.70 6.84 -1.62
C ARG A 192 -12.97 8.14 -0.85
N CYS A 193 -12.28 8.33 0.26
CA CYS A 193 -12.32 9.60 0.99
C CYS A 193 -11.87 10.77 0.10
N MET A 194 -10.73 10.61 -0.58
CA MET A 194 -10.18 11.64 -1.47
C MET A 194 -11.14 11.96 -2.61
N ASP A 195 -11.70 10.93 -3.26
CA ASP A 195 -12.65 11.10 -4.36
C ASP A 195 -13.93 11.85 -3.88
N GLU A 196 -14.47 11.50 -2.71
CA GLU A 196 -15.63 12.18 -2.11
C GLU A 196 -15.29 13.66 -1.80
N ILE A 197 -14.11 13.95 -1.22
CA ILE A 197 -13.67 15.31 -0.92
C ILE A 197 -13.47 16.14 -2.18
N LEU A 198 -12.76 15.62 -3.16
CA LEU A 198 -12.51 16.31 -4.43
C LEU A 198 -13.81 16.69 -5.13
N GLU A 199 -14.78 15.78 -5.16
CA GLU A 199 -16.09 16.03 -5.74
C GLU A 199 -16.88 17.11 -4.96
N GLN A 200 -16.83 17.09 -3.62
CA GLN A 200 -17.48 18.11 -2.78
C GLN A 200 -16.86 19.49 -2.97
N VAL A 201 -15.53 19.59 -3.07
CA VAL A 201 -14.86 20.86 -3.36
C VAL A 201 -15.28 21.38 -4.72
N ARG A 202 -15.26 20.54 -5.76
CA ARG A 202 -15.66 20.92 -7.10
C ARG A 202 -17.10 21.44 -7.16
N ARG A 203 -18.05 20.74 -6.49
CA ARG A 203 -19.48 21.13 -6.46
C ARG A 203 -19.73 22.44 -5.72
N ASN A 204 -19.05 22.67 -4.60
CA ASN A 204 -19.34 23.83 -3.76
C ASN A 204 -18.57 25.09 -4.15
N THR A 205 -17.37 24.93 -4.72
CA THR A 205 -16.49 26.08 -5.01
C THR A 205 -16.15 26.25 -6.50
N GLY A 206 -16.45 25.25 -7.34
CA GLY A 206 -16.04 25.22 -8.74
C GLY A 206 -14.54 24.94 -8.95
N LEU A 207 -13.77 24.76 -7.89
CA LEU A 207 -12.32 24.55 -7.98
C LEU A 207 -12.00 23.08 -8.25
N SER A 208 -11.01 22.84 -9.13
CA SER A 208 -10.38 21.52 -9.32
C SER A 208 -9.05 21.53 -8.59
N ILE A 209 -8.96 20.73 -7.52
CA ILE A 209 -7.75 20.57 -6.71
C ILE A 209 -7.21 19.14 -6.83
N THR A 210 -5.97 18.93 -6.42
CA THR A 210 -5.30 17.61 -6.46
C THR A 210 -5.44 16.88 -5.14
N GLU A 211 -5.31 15.54 -5.17
CA GLU A 211 -5.24 14.71 -3.96
C GLU A 211 -4.13 15.18 -3.01
N THR A 212 -2.95 15.51 -3.54
CA THR A 212 -1.83 16.03 -2.74
C THR A 212 -2.17 17.31 -1.99
N GLN A 213 -3.00 18.19 -2.59
CA GLN A 213 -3.48 19.39 -1.90
C GLN A 213 -4.45 19.03 -0.77
N VAL A 214 -5.35 18.07 -1.00
CA VAL A 214 -6.25 17.55 0.06
C VAL A 214 -5.45 16.94 1.21
N GLU A 215 -4.50 16.06 0.91
CA GLU A 215 -3.63 15.43 1.94
C GLU A 215 -2.92 16.48 2.78
N ARG A 216 -2.30 17.47 2.14
CA ARG A 216 -1.59 18.54 2.86
C ARG A 216 -2.50 19.31 3.79
N ILE A 217 -3.74 19.60 3.36
CA ILE A 217 -4.72 20.30 4.20
C ILE A 217 -5.12 19.43 5.40
N LEU A 218 -5.43 18.15 5.19
CA LEU A 218 -5.78 17.22 6.27
C LEU A 218 -4.61 17.03 7.26
N GLN A 219 -3.35 17.18 6.81
CA GLN A 219 -2.15 17.20 7.65
C GLN A 219 -1.88 18.57 8.33
N GLY A 220 -2.80 19.52 8.25
CA GLY A 220 -2.64 20.86 8.83
C GLY A 220 -1.68 21.78 8.07
N LYS A 221 -1.42 21.53 6.77
CA LYS A 221 -0.53 22.31 5.91
C LYS A 221 -1.25 22.92 4.71
N PRO A 222 -2.21 23.85 4.91
CA PRO A 222 -3.09 24.34 3.86
C PRO A 222 -2.40 25.18 2.77
N GLY A 223 -1.21 25.75 3.05
CA GLY A 223 -0.50 26.61 2.10
C GLY A 223 -1.30 27.88 1.79
N SER A 224 -1.44 28.20 0.49
CA SER A 224 -2.19 29.37 -0.01
C SER A 224 -3.65 29.05 -0.35
N MET A 225 -4.19 27.93 0.10
CA MET A 225 -5.57 27.54 -0.20
C MET A 225 -6.57 28.47 0.51
N PRO A 226 -7.67 28.90 -0.16
CA PRO A 226 -8.70 29.73 0.46
C PRO A 226 -9.30 29.07 1.72
N ALA A 227 -9.53 29.86 2.77
CA ALA A 227 -10.00 29.35 4.07
C ALA A 227 -11.32 28.56 3.99
N GLU A 228 -12.22 28.97 3.09
CA GLU A 228 -13.48 28.25 2.85
C GLU A 228 -13.26 26.83 2.29
N VAL A 229 -12.29 26.67 1.39
CA VAL A 229 -11.91 25.36 0.84
C VAL A 229 -11.27 24.50 1.89
N VAL A 230 -10.36 25.05 2.70
CA VAL A 230 -9.73 24.36 3.85
C VAL A 230 -10.81 23.85 4.80
N SER A 231 -11.72 24.71 5.23
CA SER A 231 -12.80 24.36 6.16
C SER A 231 -13.72 23.27 5.59
N LEU A 232 -14.01 23.32 4.28
CA LEU A 232 -14.81 22.30 3.60
C LEU A 232 -14.11 20.95 3.61
N ILE A 233 -12.81 20.91 3.26
CA ILE A 233 -12.02 19.68 3.23
C ILE A 233 -11.93 19.04 4.63
N GLU A 234 -11.61 19.82 5.65
CA GLU A 234 -11.55 19.35 7.04
C GLU A 234 -12.90 18.81 7.52
N LYS A 235 -14.00 19.48 7.17
CA LYS A 235 -15.35 19.02 7.49
C LYS A 235 -15.64 17.67 6.82
N GLN A 236 -15.32 17.52 5.55
CA GLN A 236 -15.53 16.26 4.81
C GLN A 236 -14.66 15.13 5.37
N GLY A 237 -13.40 15.43 5.73
CA GLY A 237 -12.52 14.46 6.40
C GLY A 237 -13.13 13.95 7.70
N ARG A 238 -13.65 14.84 8.57
CA ARG A 238 -14.33 14.45 9.81
C ARG A 238 -15.56 13.58 9.55
N ILE A 239 -16.41 13.95 8.60
CA ILE A 239 -17.58 13.14 8.21
C ILE A 239 -17.15 11.74 7.76
N TYR A 240 -16.04 11.64 7.03
CA TYR A 240 -15.54 10.35 6.57
C TYR A 240 -15.00 9.48 7.71
N VAL A 241 -14.31 10.07 8.68
CA VAL A 241 -13.88 9.36 9.91
C VAL A 241 -15.09 8.83 10.69
N GLU A 242 -16.14 9.66 10.88
CA GLU A 242 -17.38 9.22 11.53
C GLU A 242 -18.04 8.05 10.80
N LYS A 243 -18.03 8.06 9.47
CA LYS A 243 -18.51 6.97 8.62
C LYS A 243 -17.72 5.67 8.82
N ILE A 244 -16.38 5.75 8.94
CA ILE A 244 -15.54 4.60 9.26
C ILE A 244 -15.88 4.06 10.66
N LEU A 245 -15.94 4.91 11.68
CA LEU A 245 -16.22 4.51 13.06
C LEU A 245 -17.61 3.86 13.17
N SER A 246 -18.62 4.40 12.49
CA SER A 246 -19.95 3.80 12.42
C SER A 246 -19.93 2.42 11.77
N ALA A 247 -19.23 2.28 10.65
CA ALA A 247 -19.10 1.01 9.96
C ALA A 247 -18.36 -0.06 10.77
N ILE A 248 -17.38 0.33 11.59
CA ILE A 248 -16.70 -0.57 12.53
C ILE A 248 -17.70 -1.08 13.57
N THR A 249 -18.53 -0.19 14.09
CA THR A 249 -19.59 -0.55 15.07
C THR A 249 -20.63 -1.48 14.44
N GLU A 250 -21.09 -1.19 13.22
CA GLU A 250 -22.02 -2.03 12.47
C GLU A 250 -21.43 -3.42 12.14
N ALA A 251 -20.11 -3.49 11.98
CA ALA A 251 -19.39 -4.76 11.80
C ALA A 251 -19.31 -5.61 13.09
N GLY A 252 -19.84 -5.09 14.20
CA GLY A 252 -19.93 -5.81 15.48
C GLY A 252 -18.77 -5.54 16.45
N PHE A 253 -17.99 -4.47 16.24
CA PHE A 253 -16.90 -4.10 17.15
C PHE A 253 -17.26 -2.88 17.98
N ASP A 254 -17.13 -2.98 19.30
CA ASP A 254 -17.29 -1.84 20.22
C ASP A 254 -15.92 -1.28 20.60
N LEU A 255 -15.55 -0.16 19.99
CA LEU A 255 -14.27 0.53 20.22
C LEU A 255 -14.09 1.06 21.66
N ARG A 256 -15.16 1.09 22.47
CA ARG A 256 -15.11 1.48 23.88
C ARG A 256 -14.76 0.31 24.81
N ALA A 257 -14.98 -0.92 24.32
CA ALA A 257 -14.84 -2.13 25.11
C ALA A 257 -13.54 -2.89 24.80
N VAL A 258 -12.96 -2.70 23.61
CA VAL A 258 -11.77 -3.41 23.15
C VAL A 258 -10.68 -2.41 22.77
N PRO A 259 -9.47 -2.51 23.36
CA PRO A 259 -8.33 -1.73 22.93
C PRO A 259 -8.14 -1.86 21.41
N SER A 260 -7.93 -0.75 20.73
CA SER A 260 -7.91 -0.71 19.29
C SER A 260 -6.63 -0.04 18.78
N VAL A 261 -5.95 -0.70 17.84
CA VAL A 261 -4.75 -0.18 17.18
C VAL A 261 -5.11 0.21 15.75
N PHE A 262 -5.02 1.50 15.46
CA PHE A 262 -5.21 2.05 14.12
C PHE A 262 -3.89 2.12 13.40
N MET A 263 -3.84 1.65 12.16
CA MET A 263 -2.66 1.69 11.31
C MET A 263 -3.03 1.87 9.84
N GLY A 264 -2.03 1.87 8.97
CA GLY A 264 -2.20 2.12 7.55
C GLY A 264 -2.03 3.60 7.19
N GLY A 265 -2.01 3.90 5.89
CA GLY A 265 -1.78 5.26 5.40
C GLY A 265 -2.91 6.25 5.70
N GLY A 266 -4.08 5.77 6.08
CA GLY A 266 -5.24 6.59 6.44
C GLY A 266 -5.44 6.78 7.94
N ALA A 267 -4.55 6.24 8.78
CA ALA A 267 -4.62 6.38 10.24
C ALA A 267 -3.83 7.61 10.75
N ALA A 268 -3.08 8.30 9.87
CA ALA A 268 -2.21 9.43 10.18
C ALA A 268 -2.96 10.77 10.15
#